data_0d32a0f279fdadfb7d7373a567760052
#
_entry.id   0d32a0f279fdadfb7d7373a567760052
#
_cell.length_a   1.000
_cell.length_b   1.000
_cell.length_c   1.000
_cell.angle_alpha   90.00
_cell.angle_beta   90.00
_cell.angle_gamma   90.00
#
_symmetry.space_group_name_H-M   'P 1'
#
loop_
_entity.id
_entity.type
_entity.pdbx_description
1 polymer ?
#
loop_
_entity_poly.entity_id
_entity_poly.type
_entity_poly.pdbx_seq_one_letter_code
_entity_poly.pdbx_strand_id
1 'polypeptide(L)'
;MKNYSEHKDATVKKSKTVDSQSIDWFRNSTRYINSHRGCTFVIVIEGETFDSPYFTELISDLALLKSIGVRLVLVHGARPQISKAYNRCDTEIIYNESMTVTKKEEIDAISGIVGTLSSKIDAMFLSGRAAKLDQNNGIQLIRGNFLVAKPLGIKNGIDFQQTGKVRHIQVDLLRKQLDNDCLLLQSNIGYSVTGEVFNLCEIEIATEIAIALKAEKMIVMTDCDGVTDSQGALVDYLGPDESSLHASRMKSSEKGKEHLFGKQIEYSARAVQCGVNRTHIINYCSDGTLIRELFTSEGCGTLISKDDSKKLRKGRISDASEILNLIRPLEEKGLLISRSKEFLESEIDHFRVIDLEGEIVACAALHLETDTLAEISCIATSDKHQNKGLGKRLLNSLESQAKNAGITEIFVLTTEAAHWFIENNFKETSLESLPKNRQLLYDTIRKSKIFIKKV
;
A
#
# COMPACT_ATOMS: atom_id res chain seq x y z
N MET A 1 -44.23 26.74 20.27
CA MET A 1 -44.32 25.35 19.78
C MET A 1 -43.70 25.15 18.38
N LYS A 2 -42.76 26.01 17.90
CA LYS A 2 -42.12 25.85 16.56
C LYS A 2 -40.65 25.47 16.59
N ASN A 3 -40.01 25.43 17.76
CA ASN A 3 -38.54 25.15 17.83
C ASN A 3 -38.15 23.72 18.23
N TYR A 4 -39.14 22.82 18.44
CA TYR A 4 -38.83 21.42 18.82
C TYR A 4 -38.75 20.45 17.66
N SER A 5 -39.26 20.78 16.47
CA SER A 5 -39.25 19.93 15.29
C SER A 5 -37.93 20.02 14.49
N GLU A 6 -37.27 21.17 14.45
CA GLU A 6 -36.03 21.35 13.70
C GLU A 6 -34.81 20.70 14.36
N HIS A 7 -34.78 20.61 15.70
CA HIS A 7 -33.65 19.94 16.40
C HIS A 7 -33.71 18.42 16.32
N LYS A 8 -34.90 17.81 16.17
CA LYS A 8 -35.02 16.35 15.97
C LYS A 8 -34.60 15.91 14.56
N ASP A 9 -34.93 16.71 13.55
CA ASP A 9 -34.57 16.38 12.16
C ASP A 9 -33.05 16.50 11.88
N ALA A 10 -32.37 17.46 12.50
CA ALA A 10 -30.94 17.63 12.36
C ALA A 10 -30.13 16.51 13.04
N THR A 11 -30.59 16.02 14.20
CA THR A 11 -29.96 14.92 14.94
C THR A 11 -30.17 13.57 14.24
N VAL A 12 -31.33 13.32 13.67
CA VAL A 12 -31.68 12.11 12.94
C VAL A 12 -30.92 12.05 11.59
N LYS A 13 -30.74 13.19 10.91
CA LYS A 13 -29.92 13.24 9.67
C LYS A 13 -28.43 12.99 9.93
N LYS A 14 -27.85 13.46 11.05
CA LYS A 14 -26.46 13.19 11.41
C LYS A 14 -26.19 11.72 11.74
N SER A 15 -27.10 11.04 12.45
CA SER A 15 -26.95 9.62 12.78
C SER A 15 -27.08 8.72 11.55
N LYS A 16 -28.00 9.04 10.63
CA LYS A 16 -28.17 8.27 9.38
C LYS A 16 -26.97 8.36 8.43
N THR A 17 -26.27 9.50 8.37
CA THR A 17 -25.07 9.65 7.50
C THR A 17 -23.86 8.90 8.06
N VAL A 18 -23.66 8.86 9.38
CA VAL A 18 -22.56 8.09 10.00
C VAL A 18 -22.76 6.59 9.81
N ASP A 19 -23.98 6.09 10.03
CA ASP A 19 -24.30 4.66 9.83
C ASP A 19 -24.16 4.22 8.37
N SER A 20 -24.57 5.03 7.41
CA SER A 20 -24.47 4.65 5.99
C SER A 20 -23.02 4.59 5.51
N GLN A 21 -22.15 5.49 5.91
CA GLN A 21 -20.73 5.47 5.56
C GLN A 21 -20.01 4.24 6.13
N SER A 22 -20.29 3.87 7.36
CA SER A 22 -19.73 2.67 8.00
C SER A 22 -20.17 1.38 7.29
N ILE A 23 -21.44 1.31 6.90
CA ILE A 23 -22.00 0.17 6.17
C ILE A 23 -21.38 0.07 4.77
N ASP A 24 -21.23 1.18 4.06
CA ASP A 24 -20.65 1.19 2.71
C ASP A 24 -19.15 0.87 2.77
N TRP A 25 -18.43 1.37 3.76
CA TRP A 25 -17.04 0.98 4.00
C TRP A 25 -16.92 -0.54 4.21
N PHE A 26 -17.78 -1.13 5.07
CA PHE A 26 -17.75 -2.57 5.33
C PHE A 26 -18.08 -3.40 4.08
N ARG A 27 -19.08 -2.98 3.28
CA ARG A 27 -19.40 -3.63 2.01
C ARG A 27 -18.22 -3.60 1.04
N ASN A 28 -17.54 -2.47 0.93
CA ASN A 28 -16.38 -2.29 0.07
C ASN A 28 -15.16 -3.09 0.56
N SER A 29 -15.03 -3.31 1.87
CA SER A 29 -13.95 -4.09 2.46
C SER A 29 -14.07 -5.60 2.20
N THR A 30 -15.25 -6.10 1.83
CA THR A 30 -15.51 -7.54 1.61
C THR A 30 -14.59 -8.12 0.53
N ARG A 31 -14.28 -7.38 -0.53
CA ARG A 31 -13.36 -7.80 -1.60
C ARG A 31 -11.95 -8.06 -1.04
N TYR A 32 -11.46 -7.20 -0.15
CA TYR A 32 -10.16 -7.34 0.49
C TYR A 32 -10.14 -8.53 1.45
N ILE A 33 -11.20 -8.73 2.24
CA ILE A 33 -11.35 -9.89 3.13
C ILE A 33 -11.19 -11.20 2.32
N ASN A 34 -11.87 -11.29 1.18
CA ASN A 34 -11.79 -12.47 0.32
C ASN A 34 -10.40 -12.65 -0.31
N SER A 35 -9.74 -11.55 -0.71
CA SER A 35 -8.41 -11.62 -1.32
C SER A 35 -7.30 -11.92 -0.32
N HIS A 36 -7.49 -11.59 0.96
CA HIS A 36 -6.49 -11.81 2.01
C HIS A 36 -6.60 -13.16 2.69
N ARG A 37 -7.78 -13.80 2.64
CA ARG A 37 -8.00 -15.10 3.26
C ARG A 37 -7.07 -16.17 2.71
N GLY A 38 -6.37 -16.88 3.61
CA GLY A 38 -5.39 -17.92 3.28
C GLY A 38 -4.03 -17.38 2.83
N CYS A 39 -3.90 -16.07 2.61
CA CYS A 39 -2.62 -15.45 2.29
C CYS A 39 -1.70 -15.38 3.51
N THR A 40 -0.39 -15.45 3.27
CA THR A 40 0.62 -15.28 4.32
C THR A 40 1.12 -13.84 4.35
N PHE A 41 1.02 -13.19 5.51
CA PHE A 41 1.55 -11.86 5.77
C PHE A 41 2.67 -11.95 6.81
N VAL A 42 3.77 -11.26 6.56
CA VAL A 42 4.87 -11.07 7.50
C VAL A 42 4.86 -9.62 7.95
N ILE A 43 4.67 -9.38 9.24
CA ILE A 43 4.55 -8.04 9.82
C ILE A 43 5.73 -7.77 10.74
N VAL A 44 6.41 -6.65 10.50
CA VAL A 44 7.55 -6.20 11.29
C VAL A 44 7.12 -5.06 12.18
N ILE A 45 7.35 -5.21 13.49
CA ILE A 45 7.20 -4.13 14.46
C ILE A 45 8.54 -3.79 15.07
N GLU A 46 8.89 -2.52 15.04
CA GLU A 46 10.08 -2.01 15.70
C GLU A 46 9.92 -2.03 17.23
N GLY A 47 11.03 -1.95 17.94
CA GLY A 47 11.00 -1.85 19.41
C GLY A 47 10.26 -0.60 19.91
N GLU A 48 10.28 0.48 19.16
CA GLU A 48 9.58 1.74 19.42
C GLU A 48 8.05 1.57 19.45
N THR A 49 7.51 0.63 18.67
CA THR A 49 6.06 0.35 18.58
C THR A 49 5.48 -0.05 19.94
N PHE A 50 6.27 -0.68 20.82
CA PHE A 50 5.82 -1.08 22.17
C PHE A 50 5.48 0.11 23.10
N ASP A 51 5.99 1.29 22.80
CA ASP A 51 5.77 2.53 23.55
C ASP A 51 4.69 3.41 22.88
N SER A 52 4.13 2.97 21.72
CA SER A 52 3.04 3.65 21.04
C SER A 52 1.75 3.58 21.85
N PRO A 53 0.98 4.68 21.98
CA PRO A 53 -0.33 4.65 22.62
C PRO A 53 -1.33 3.74 21.89
N TYR A 54 -1.08 3.41 20.61
CA TYR A 54 -1.93 2.56 19.77
C TYR A 54 -1.46 1.11 19.68
N PHE A 55 -0.52 0.69 20.53
CA PHE A 55 -0.01 -0.69 20.47
C PHE A 55 -1.11 -1.73 20.77
N THR A 56 -2.03 -1.43 21.68
CA THR A 56 -3.16 -2.31 22.02
C THR A 56 -4.13 -2.46 20.84
N GLU A 57 -4.40 -1.37 20.14
CA GLU A 57 -5.23 -1.33 18.94
C GLU A 57 -4.56 -2.13 17.80
N LEU A 58 -3.25 -1.98 17.61
CA LEU A 58 -2.50 -2.76 16.64
C LEU A 58 -2.60 -4.28 16.90
N ILE A 59 -2.48 -4.72 18.15
CA ILE A 59 -2.68 -6.13 18.51
C ILE A 59 -4.10 -6.58 18.19
N SER A 60 -5.10 -5.73 18.40
CA SER A 60 -6.49 -6.01 18.03
C SER A 60 -6.68 -6.13 16.52
N ASP A 61 -6.00 -5.30 15.73
CA ASP A 61 -5.99 -5.36 14.27
C ASP A 61 -5.33 -6.64 13.75
N LEU A 62 -4.22 -7.07 14.37
CA LEU A 62 -3.57 -8.34 14.06
C LEU A 62 -4.50 -9.53 14.37
N ALA A 63 -5.20 -9.47 15.49
CA ALA A 63 -6.19 -10.48 15.86
C ALA A 63 -7.37 -10.52 14.85
N LEU A 64 -7.80 -9.36 14.36
CA LEU A 64 -8.82 -9.27 13.31
C LEU A 64 -8.33 -9.91 12.01
N LEU A 65 -7.10 -9.62 11.56
CA LEU A 65 -6.51 -10.25 10.38
C LEU A 65 -6.49 -11.77 10.52
N LYS A 66 -6.09 -12.27 11.70
CA LYS A 66 -6.08 -13.69 11.99
C LYS A 66 -7.50 -14.30 11.91
N SER A 67 -8.51 -13.63 12.49
CA SER A 67 -9.90 -14.09 12.53
C SER A 67 -10.56 -14.20 11.14
N ILE A 68 -10.12 -13.39 10.16
CA ILE A 68 -10.60 -13.49 8.77
C ILE A 68 -9.82 -14.51 7.92
N GLY A 69 -8.87 -15.23 8.54
CA GLY A 69 -8.15 -16.33 7.92
C GLY A 69 -6.82 -15.95 7.27
N VAL A 70 -6.22 -14.83 7.64
CA VAL A 70 -4.84 -14.48 7.23
C VAL A 70 -3.84 -15.30 8.04
N ARG A 71 -2.83 -15.85 7.39
CA ARG A 71 -1.71 -16.55 8.02
C ARG A 71 -0.66 -15.52 8.44
N LEU A 72 -0.43 -15.34 9.73
CA LEU A 72 0.40 -14.26 10.27
C LEU A 72 1.73 -14.76 10.83
N VAL A 73 2.80 -14.09 10.41
CA VAL A 73 4.12 -14.12 11.07
C VAL A 73 4.43 -12.71 11.55
N LEU A 74 4.54 -12.54 12.87
CA LEU A 74 4.92 -11.28 13.50
C LEU A 74 6.40 -11.34 13.88
N VAL A 75 7.16 -10.34 13.43
CA VAL A 75 8.58 -10.18 13.78
C VAL A 75 8.74 -8.90 14.58
N HIS A 76 9.39 -8.97 15.76
CA HIS A 76 9.59 -7.78 16.57
C HIS A 76 11.06 -7.48 16.86
N GLY A 77 11.40 -6.20 16.90
CA GLY A 77 12.67 -5.67 17.38
C GLY A 77 12.64 -5.34 18.87
N ALA A 78 13.78 -4.87 19.40
CA ALA A 78 13.94 -4.46 20.80
C ALA A 78 14.99 -3.34 20.97
N ARG A 79 15.33 -2.62 19.90
CA ARG A 79 16.44 -1.64 19.90
C ARG A 79 16.33 -0.60 21.02
N PRO A 80 15.23 0.16 21.20
CA PRO A 80 15.18 1.20 22.22
C PRO A 80 15.25 0.62 23.64
N GLN A 81 14.68 -0.55 23.88
CA GLN A 81 14.72 -1.19 25.19
C GLN A 81 16.15 -1.66 25.54
N ILE A 82 16.87 -2.20 24.55
CA ILE A 82 18.29 -2.55 24.69
C ILE A 82 19.14 -1.29 24.91
N SER A 83 18.95 -0.24 24.08
CA SER A 83 19.67 1.03 24.21
C SER A 83 19.46 1.66 25.59
N LYS A 84 18.22 1.67 26.09
CA LYS A 84 17.86 2.20 27.41
C LYS A 84 18.52 1.40 28.53
N ALA A 85 18.58 0.07 28.47
CA ALA A 85 19.17 -0.78 29.47
C ALA A 85 20.68 -0.57 29.61
N TYR A 86 21.35 -0.24 28.53
CA TYR A 86 22.81 -0.03 28.51
C TYR A 86 23.22 1.45 28.50
N ASN A 87 22.26 2.40 28.68
CA ASN A 87 22.48 3.85 28.55
C ASN A 87 23.23 4.22 27.28
N ARG A 88 22.97 3.48 26.18
CA ARG A 88 23.57 3.73 24.89
C ARG A 88 22.74 4.81 24.19
N CYS A 89 23.38 5.94 23.88
CA CYS A 89 22.80 6.87 22.91
C CYS A 89 22.85 6.24 21.52
N ASP A 90 21.91 6.60 20.65
CA ASP A 90 21.91 6.17 19.22
C ASP A 90 23.23 6.51 18.49
N THR A 91 24.01 7.44 19.02
CA THR A 91 25.35 7.84 18.54
C THR A 91 26.47 6.86 18.86
N GLU A 92 26.30 5.93 19.83
CA GLU A 92 27.30 4.91 20.17
C GLU A 92 27.12 3.62 19.37
N ILE A 93 26.07 3.53 18.56
CA ILE A 93 25.94 2.47 17.57
C ILE A 93 27.07 2.68 16.56
N ILE A 94 28.04 1.76 16.53
CA ILE A 94 29.12 1.79 15.55
C ILE A 94 28.47 1.51 14.20
N TYR A 95 28.23 2.58 13.45
CA TYR A 95 27.63 2.55 12.15
C TYR A 95 28.64 2.09 11.10
N ASN A 96 28.74 0.79 10.94
CA ASN A 96 29.14 0.22 9.69
C ASN A 96 27.96 -0.66 9.23
N GLU A 97 27.13 -0.16 8.34
CA GLU A 97 25.90 -0.80 7.83
C GLU A 97 24.74 -0.87 8.86
N SER A 98 24.57 0.10 9.79
CA SER A 98 23.46 0.20 10.76
C SER A 98 23.31 -1.00 11.72
N MET A 99 24.36 -1.71 11.98
CA MET A 99 24.34 -2.83 12.93
C MET A 99 25.07 -2.45 14.21
N THR A 100 24.46 -2.76 15.35
CA THR A 100 25.03 -2.55 16.67
C THR A 100 25.97 -3.70 17.02
N VAL A 101 27.17 -3.42 17.54
CA VAL A 101 28.01 -4.46 18.12
C VAL A 101 27.37 -4.97 19.42
N THR A 102 27.05 -6.24 19.45
CA THR A 102 26.55 -6.93 20.66
C THR A 102 27.68 -7.66 21.31
N LYS A 103 28.10 -7.22 22.50
CA LYS A 103 29.19 -7.88 23.24
C LYS A 103 28.73 -9.21 23.81
N LYS A 104 29.68 -10.12 23.98
CA LYS A 104 29.40 -11.48 24.49
C LYS A 104 28.79 -11.46 25.90
N GLU A 105 29.23 -10.56 26.75
CA GLU A 105 28.69 -10.38 28.10
C GLU A 105 27.31 -9.77 28.17
N GLU A 106 26.81 -9.19 27.07
CA GLU A 106 25.50 -8.51 27.00
C GLU A 106 24.38 -9.42 26.52
N ILE A 107 24.70 -10.53 25.84
CA ILE A 107 23.70 -11.32 25.10
C ILE A 107 22.62 -11.93 26.01
N ASP A 108 22.96 -12.34 27.22
CA ASP A 108 22.01 -12.92 28.17
C ASP A 108 20.99 -11.88 28.64
N ALA A 109 21.46 -10.67 28.97
CA ALA A 109 20.59 -9.57 29.38
C ALA A 109 19.71 -9.09 28.19
N ILE A 110 20.27 -9.03 26.99
CA ILE A 110 19.51 -8.71 25.77
C ILE A 110 18.42 -9.76 25.53
N SER A 111 18.76 -11.05 25.68
CA SER A 111 17.78 -12.15 25.55
C SER A 111 16.64 -12.03 26.56
N GLY A 112 16.96 -11.63 27.81
CA GLY A 112 15.98 -11.34 28.86
C GLY A 112 15.03 -10.19 28.50
N ILE A 113 15.55 -9.08 27.98
CA ILE A 113 14.76 -7.93 27.51
C ILE A 113 13.83 -8.37 26.39
N VAL A 114 14.36 -9.04 25.38
CA VAL A 114 13.60 -9.52 24.22
C VAL A 114 12.52 -10.52 24.64
N GLY A 115 12.85 -11.45 25.55
CA GLY A 115 11.89 -12.41 26.12
C GLY A 115 10.73 -11.72 26.84
N THR A 116 11.00 -10.64 27.57
CA THR A 116 9.96 -9.82 28.21
C THR A 116 9.01 -9.18 27.20
N LEU A 117 9.54 -8.61 26.12
CA LEU A 117 8.72 -8.02 25.06
C LEU A 117 7.86 -9.08 24.37
N SER A 118 8.44 -10.24 24.04
CA SER A 118 7.68 -11.35 23.45
C SER A 118 6.54 -11.80 24.39
N SER A 119 6.80 -11.92 25.72
CA SER A 119 5.77 -12.29 26.70
C SER A 119 4.69 -11.23 26.87
N LYS A 120 5.02 -9.94 26.66
CA LYS A 120 4.03 -8.86 26.62
C LYS A 120 3.07 -9.04 25.42
N ILE A 121 3.59 -9.41 24.24
CA ILE A 121 2.76 -9.71 23.06
C ILE A 121 1.84 -10.91 23.35
N ASP A 122 2.39 -12.01 23.91
CA ASP A 122 1.59 -13.19 24.27
C ASP A 122 0.41 -12.82 25.17
N ALA A 123 0.66 -12.04 26.23
CA ALA A 123 -0.37 -11.62 27.18
C ALA A 123 -1.45 -10.75 26.51
N MET A 124 -1.06 -9.91 25.57
CA MET A 124 -2.01 -9.00 24.88
C MET A 124 -2.94 -9.74 23.93
N PHE A 125 -2.48 -10.79 23.25
CA PHE A 125 -3.37 -11.63 22.41
C PHE A 125 -4.39 -12.41 23.25
N LEU A 126 -4.11 -12.68 24.54
CA LEU A 126 -5.02 -13.33 25.48
C LEU A 126 -5.96 -12.35 26.20
N SER A 127 -5.84 -11.06 25.96
CA SER A 127 -6.59 -10.02 26.67
C SER A 127 -7.40 -9.12 25.74
N GLY A 128 -8.35 -8.36 26.29
CA GLY A 128 -9.05 -7.27 25.63
C GLY A 128 -9.90 -7.70 24.43
N ARG A 129 -9.81 -6.92 23.34
CA ARG A 129 -10.54 -7.18 22.09
C ARG A 129 -9.98 -8.38 21.35
N ALA A 130 -8.68 -8.58 21.38
CA ALA A 130 -8.02 -9.69 20.69
C ALA A 130 -8.60 -11.05 21.14
N ALA A 131 -8.79 -11.25 22.43
CA ALA A 131 -9.37 -12.47 22.98
C ALA A 131 -10.85 -12.70 22.58
N LYS A 132 -11.58 -11.65 22.21
CA LYS A 132 -13.01 -11.74 21.85
C LYS A 132 -13.23 -12.05 20.36
N LEU A 133 -12.22 -11.88 19.51
CA LEU A 133 -12.33 -12.09 18.07
C LEU A 133 -12.27 -13.56 17.68
N ASP A 134 -11.69 -14.42 18.52
CA ASP A 134 -11.69 -15.86 18.33
C ASP A 134 -12.45 -16.53 19.49
N GLN A 135 -13.74 -16.83 19.26
CA GLN A 135 -14.64 -17.39 20.29
C GLN A 135 -14.42 -18.86 20.58
N ASN A 136 -13.71 -19.61 19.71
CA ASN A 136 -13.68 -21.05 19.82
C ASN A 136 -12.44 -21.59 20.56
N ASN A 137 -11.22 -21.04 20.39
CA ASN A 137 -10.01 -21.56 21.01
C ASN A 137 -8.99 -20.49 21.43
N GLY A 138 -9.26 -19.20 21.18
CA GLY A 138 -8.26 -18.12 21.31
C GLY A 138 -7.15 -18.22 20.25
N ILE A 139 -6.49 -17.11 19.99
CA ILE A 139 -5.38 -17.07 19.02
C ILE A 139 -4.21 -17.85 19.58
N GLN A 140 -3.87 -18.97 18.94
CA GLN A 140 -2.68 -19.74 19.28
C GLN A 140 -1.45 -19.04 18.77
N LEU A 141 -0.67 -18.42 19.65
CA LEU A 141 0.60 -17.81 19.35
C LEU A 141 1.73 -18.77 19.66
N ILE A 142 2.61 -19.01 18.68
CA ILE A 142 3.77 -19.91 18.83
C ILE A 142 5.06 -19.15 18.58
N ARG A 143 6.01 -19.36 19.49
CA ARG A 143 7.40 -18.94 19.37
C ARG A 143 8.30 -20.18 19.21
N GLY A 144 9.38 -20.03 18.42
CA GLY A 144 10.30 -21.16 18.22
C GLY A 144 11.60 -20.73 17.53
N ASN A 145 12.44 -21.71 17.29
CA ASN A 145 13.69 -21.55 16.54
C ASN A 145 13.44 -21.67 15.04
N PHE A 146 12.64 -20.74 14.50
CA PHE A 146 12.26 -20.75 13.09
C PHE A 146 13.39 -20.38 12.12
N LEU A 147 14.52 -19.91 12.65
CA LEU A 147 15.70 -19.57 11.88
C LEU A 147 16.97 -20.10 12.52
N VAL A 148 17.98 -20.32 11.70
CA VAL A 148 19.35 -20.56 12.13
C VAL A 148 20.15 -19.29 11.87
N ALA A 149 20.85 -18.82 12.90
CA ALA A 149 21.74 -17.66 12.82
C ALA A 149 23.19 -18.05 12.49
N LYS A 150 23.97 -17.07 12.09
CA LYS A 150 25.43 -17.13 12.01
C LYS A 150 26.03 -15.79 12.45
N PRO A 151 27.26 -15.75 12.95
CA PRO A 151 27.91 -14.50 13.31
C PRO A 151 28.03 -13.57 12.09
N LEU A 152 27.94 -12.27 12.34
CA LEU A 152 28.24 -11.26 11.34
C LEU A 152 29.76 -11.25 11.03
N GLY A 153 30.58 -11.54 12.03
CA GLY A 153 32.02 -11.61 11.95
C GLY A 153 32.69 -10.25 12.01
N ILE A 154 33.88 -10.17 11.44
CA ILE A 154 34.65 -8.92 11.39
C ILE A 154 34.35 -8.21 10.08
N LYS A 155 33.93 -6.94 10.17
CA LYS A 155 33.71 -6.06 9.01
C LYS A 155 34.45 -4.74 9.25
N ASN A 156 35.19 -4.29 8.24
CA ASN A 156 35.96 -3.04 8.31
C ASN A 156 36.82 -2.91 9.58
N GLY A 157 37.41 -4.04 10.05
CA GLY A 157 38.26 -4.08 11.24
C GLY A 157 37.52 -4.12 12.57
N ILE A 158 36.19 -4.15 12.57
CA ILE A 158 35.33 -4.21 13.77
C ILE A 158 34.80 -5.62 13.92
N ASP A 159 35.06 -6.25 15.09
CA ASP A 159 34.45 -7.52 15.48
C ASP A 159 33.04 -7.29 16.05
N PHE A 160 32.02 -7.83 15.37
CA PHE A 160 30.64 -7.71 15.76
C PHE A 160 30.19 -8.71 16.85
N GLN A 161 31.07 -9.60 17.26
CA GLN A 161 30.90 -10.58 18.38
C GLN A 161 29.53 -11.31 18.25
N GLN A 162 28.59 -11.07 19.19
CA GLN A 162 27.27 -11.72 19.24
C GLN A 162 26.20 -11.01 18.37
N THR A 163 26.59 -10.08 17.51
CA THR A 163 25.71 -9.62 16.43
C THR A 163 25.76 -10.62 15.29
N GLY A 164 24.58 -11.10 14.91
CA GLY A 164 24.46 -12.12 13.89
C GLY A 164 23.66 -11.68 12.66
N LYS A 165 23.54 -12.60 11.72
CA LYS A 165 22.65 -12.50 10.56
C LYS A 165 21.96 -13.84 10.31
N VAL A 166 20.89 -13.82 9.54
CA VAL A 166 20.17 -15.03 9.17
C VAL A 166 21.06 -15.91 8.27
N ARG A 167 21.20 -17.19 8.64
CA ARG A 167 21.86 -18.20 7.82
C ARG A 167 20.85 -19.00 7.00
N HIS A 168 19.75 -19.39 7.63
CA HIS A 168 18.74 -20.25 7.03
C HIS A 168 17.40 -20.09 7.75
N ILE A 169 16.30 -20.14 7.01
CA ILE A 169 14.93 -20.16 7.54
C ILE A 169 14.41 -21.60 7.52
N GLN A 170 13.80 -22.04 8.61
CA GLN A 170 13.17 -23.36 8.78
C GLN A 170 11.76 -23.35 8.12
N VAL A 171 11.70 -23.30 6.80
CA VAL A 171 10.47 -23.06 6.03
C VAL A 171 9.38 -24.09 6.34
N ASP A 172 9.75 -25.38 6.38
CA ASP A 172 8.79 -26.46 6.62
C ASP A 172 8.19 -26.39 8.04
N LEU A 173 9.00 -25.98 9.02
CA LEU A 173 8.52 -25.76 10.38
C LEU A 173 7.52 -24.58 10.42
N LEU A 174 7.86 -23.47 9.79
CA LEU A 174 6.95 -22.30 9.69
C LEU A 174 5.63 -22.68 9.03
N ARG A 175 5.69 -23.36 7.86
CA ARG A 175 4.48 -23.76 7.12
C ARG A 175 3.60 -24.68 7.95
N LYS A 176 4.18 -25.69 8.59
CA LYS A 176 3.44 -26.63 9.45
C LYS A 176 2.66 -25.91 10.55
N GLN A 177 3.26 -24.91 11.18
CA GLN A 177 2.58 -24.16 12.25
C GLN A 177 1.51 -23.21 11.69
N LEU A 178 1.76 -22.56 10.54
CA LEU A 178 0.77 -21.75 9.86
C LEU A 178 -0.42 -22.58 9.36
N ASP A 179 -0.18 -23.81 8.91
CA ASP A 179 -1.23 -24.77 8.48
C ASP A 179 -2.05 -25.28 9.69
N ASN A 180 -1.46 -25.31 10.90
CA ASN A 180 -2.18 -25.57 12.16
C ASN A 180 -2.90 -24.33 12.69
N ASP A 181 -3.08 -23.32 11.86
CA ASP A 181 -3.76 -22.07 12.19
C ASP A 181 -3.13 -21.28 13.35
N CYS A 182 -1.82 -21.40 13.57
CA CYS A 182 -1.09 -20.64 14.57
C CYS A 182 -0.65 -19.26 14.03
N LEU A 183 -0.62 -18.26 14.91
CA LEU A 183 0.13 -17.02 14.71
C LEU A 183 1.56 -17.26 15.13
N LEU A 184 2.53 -16.92 14.30
CA LEU A 184 3.94 -17.12 14.63
C LEU A 184 4.56 -15.81 15.11
N LEU A 185 5.30 -15.88 16.21
CA LEU A 185 6.06 -14.76 16.76
C LEU A 185 7.55 -15.07 16.72
N GLN A 186 8.31 -14.27 15.99
CA GLN A 186 9.76 -14.32 15.91
C GLN A 186 10.34 -13.03 16.50
N SER A 187 11.26 -13.18 17.43
CA SER A 187 12.03 -12.06 17.97
C SER A 187 13.33 -11.85 17.19
N ASN A 188 14.05 -10.79 17.52
CA ASN A 188 15.39 -10.51 16.98
C ASN A 188 16.51 -11.37 17.61
N ILE A 189 16.20 -12.45 18.34
CA ILE A 189 17.18 -13.43 18.82
C ILE A 189 17.17 -14.64 17.88
N GLY A 190 18.37 -15.11 17.53
CA GLY A 190 18.58 -16.32 16.76
C GLY A 190 19.69 -17.19 17.33
N TYR A 191 19.68 -18.48 16.94
CA TYR A 191 20.62 -19.48 17.44
C TYR A 191 21.43 -20.06 16.29
N SER A 192 22.75 -20.26 16.52
CA SER A 192 23.59 -20.98 15.56
C SER A 192 23.47 -22.50 15.72
N VAL A 193 24.01 -23.22 14.75
CA VAL A 193 24.10 -24.70 14.84
C VAL A 193 25.06 -25.18 15.93
N THR A 194 25.91 -24.30 16.44
CA THR A 194 26.85 -24.55 17.53
C THR A 194 26.25 -24.19 18.91
N GLY A 195 24.99 -23.73 18.97
CA GLY A 195 24.29 -23.39 20.17
C GLY A 195 24.55 -21.97 20.70
N GLU A 196 25.22 -21.12 19.93
CA GLU A 196 25.48 -19.74 20.32
C GLU A 196 24.24 -18.86 20.01
N VAL A 197 24.05 -17.84 20.85
CA VAL A 197 22.94 -16.89 20.75
C VAL A 197 23.41 -15.61 20.08
N PHE A 198 22.63 -15.11 19.15
CA PHE A 198 22.93 -13.90 18.39
C PHE A 198 21.77 -12.91 18.40
N ASN A 199 22.11 -11.62 18.53
CA ASN A 199 21.21 -10.51 18.27
C ASN A 199 21.21 -10.18 16.78
N LEU A 200 20.04 -10.26 16.13
CA LEU A 200 19.87 -10.04 14.70
C LEU A 200 19.04 -8.77 14.44
N CYS A 201 18.99 -8.39 13.18
CA CYS A 201 18.15 -7.30 12.72
C CYS A 201 16.74 -7.81 12.36
N GLU A 202 15.71 -7.24 12.98
CA GLU A 202 14.32 -7.64 12.80
C GLU A 202 13.84 -7.53 11.35
N ILE A 203 14.22 -6.46 10.65
CA ILE A 203 13.82 -6.29 9.25
C ILE A 203 14.50 -7.32 8.33
N GLU A 204 15.76 -7.71 8.62
CA GLU A 204 16.43 -8.81 7.92
C GLU A 204 15.69 -10.13 8.12
N ILE A 205 15.37 -10.46 9.39
CA ILE A 205 14.62 -11.67 9.73
C ILE A 205 13.30 -11.74 8.98
N ALA A 206 12.53 -10.66 9.04
CA ALA A 206 11.23 -10.59 8.39
C ALA A 206 11.34 -10.74 6.87
N THR A 207 12.32 -10.08 6.26
CA THR A 207 12.59 -10.19 4.83
C THR A 207 12.93 -11.62 4.43
N GLU A 208 13.84 -12.29 5.15
CA GLU A 208 14.21 -13.67 4.87
C GLU A 208 13.03 -14.64 5.06
N ILE A 209 12.21 -14.45 6.11
CA ILE A 209 10.99 -15.24 6.32
C ILE A 209 9.98 -14.98 5.19
N ALA A 210 9.75 -13.73 4.81
CA ALA A 210 8.80 -13.37 3.75
C ALA A 210 9.21 -13.98 2.40
N ILE A 211 10.50 -13.92 2.06
CA ILE A 211 11.03 -14.52 0.83
C ILE A 211 10.88 -16.06 0.88
N ALA A 212 11.28 -16.69 1.99
CA ALA A 212 11.26 -18.13 2.15
C ALA A 212 9.84 -18.72 2.09
N LEU A 213 8.87 -18.03 2.66
CA LEU A 213 7.45 -18.39 2.63
C LEU A 213 6.76 -18.01 1.32
N LYS A 214 7.37 -17.17 0.47
CA LYS A 214 6.74 -16.48 -0.67
C LYS A 214 5.48 -15.74 -0.20
N ALA A 215 5.66 -14.92 0.83
CA ALA A 215 4.57 -14.20 1.44
C ALA A 215 3.84 -13.31 0.43
N GLU A 216 2.51 -13.21 0.55
CA GLU A 216 1.71 -12.28 -0.26
C GLU A 216 2.04 -10.83 0.08
N LYS A 217 2.21 -10.55 1.38
CA LYS A 217 2.56 -9.21 1.86
C LYS A 217 3.65 -9.26 2.95
N MET A 218 4.56 -8.30 2.88
CA MET A 218 5.39 -7.91 4.03
C MET A 218 4.98 -6.49 4.44
N ILE A 219 4.75 -6.27 5.73
CA ILE A 219 4.28 -5.00 6.26
C ILE A 219 5.29 -4.52 7.28
N VAL A 220 5.87 -3.35 7.03
CA VAL A 220 6.87 -2.72 7.89
C VAL A 220 6.22 -1.56 8.63
N MET A 221 6.06 -1.71 9.95
CA MET A 221 5.49 -0.68 10.83
C MET A 221 6.60 0.25 11.28
N THR A 222 6.50 1.55 10.93
CA THR A 222 7.52 2.58 11.20
C THR A 222 6.91 3.77 11.95
N ASP A 223 7.73 4.73 12.38
CA ASP A 223 7.27 6.01 12.94
C ASP A 223 7.02 7.09 11.85
N CYS A 224 7.21 6.74 10.57
CA CYS A 224 7.01 7.60 9.41
C CYS A 224 5.77 7.18 8.62
N ASP A 225 5.09 8.13 7.98
CA ASP A 225 3.90 7.83 7.14
C ASP A 225 4.24 7.02 5.88
N GLY A 226 5.51 6.94 5.51
CA GLY A 226 6.03 6.25 4.35
C GLY A 226 7.18 7.02 3.71
N VAL A 227 7.54 6.63 2.49
CA VAL A 227 8.60 7.30 1.71
C VAL A 227 8.08 8.64 1.19
N THR A 228 8.88 9.69 1.32
CA THR A 228 8.54 11.03 0.82
C THR A 228 9.42 11.40 -0.38
N ASP A 229 8.87 12.23 -1.26
CA ASP A 229 9.63 12.84 -2.35
C ASP A 229 10.49 14.02 -1.88
N SER A 230 11.15 14.71 -2.82
CA SER A 230 12.00 15.87 -2.53
C SER A 230 11.24 17.10 -2.00
N GLN A 231 9.91 17.10 -2.09
CA GLN A 231 9.04 18.17 -1.60
C GLN A 231 8.37 17.81 -0.27
N GLY A 232 8.64 16.60 0.27
CA GLY A 232 8.06 16.09 1.50
C GLY A 232 6.66 15.48 1.32
N ALA A 233 6.18 15.30 0.08
CA ALA A 233 4.91 14.63 -0.18
C ALA A 233 5.08 13.10 -0.11
N LEU A 234 4.07 12.40 0.44
CA LEU A 234 4.06 10.95 0.53
C LEU A 234 4.01 10.33 -0.87
N VAL A 235 4.90 9.37 -1.11
CA VAL A 235 4.93 8.55 -2.32
C VAL A 235 4.13 7.28 -2.04
N ASP A 236 2.94 7.17 -2.61
CA ASP A 236 2.00 6.06 -2.39
C ASP A 236 2.46 4.74 -3.03
N TYR A 237 3.28 4.80 -4.09
CA TYR A 237 3.80 3.63 -4.81
C TYR A 237 5.23 3.83 -5.30
N LEU A 238 6.04 2.79 -5.16
CA LEU A 238 7.40 2.71 -5.69
C LEU A 238 7.66 1.35 -6.35
N GLY A 239 8.31 1.39 -7.50
CA GLY A 239 8.95 0.19 -8.06
C GLY A 239 10.17 -0.23 -7.21
N PRO A 240 10.58 -1.51 -7.25
CA PRO A 240 11.73 -1.96 -6.45
C PRO A 240 13.05 -1.27 -6.79
N ASP A 241 13.25 -0.86 -8.04
CA ASP A 241 14.47 -0.15 -8.46
C ASP A 241 14.47 1.32 -7.96
N GLU A 242 13.34 2.00 -8.05
CA GLU A 242 13.15 3.34 -7.49
C GLU A 242 13.31 3.33 -5.96
N SER A 243 12.76 2.31 -5.30
CA SER A 243 12.93 2.10 -3.85
C SER A 243 14.40 1.97 -3.48
N SER A 244 15.19 1.24 -4.28
CA SER A 244 16.64 1.09 -4.06
C SER A 244 17.38 2.41 -4.19
N LEU A 245 16.96 3.32 -5.09
CA LEU A 245 17.51 4.67 -5.22
C LEU A 245 17.16 5.53 -4.00
N HIS A 246 15.91 5.50 -3.53
CA HIS A 246 15.49 6.20 -2.31
C HIS A 246 16.26 5.71 -1.08
N ALA A 247 16.39 4.39 -0.92
CA ALA A 247 17.17 3.78 0.15
C ALA A 247 18.62 4.25 0.15
N SER A 248 19.27 4.29 -1.02
CA SER A 248 20.66 4.73 -1.15
C SER A 248 20.85 6.19 -0.77
N ARG A 249 19.92 7.08 -1.13
CA ARG A 249 19.94 8.51 -0.75
C ARG A 249 19.82 8.69 0.76
N MET A 250 18.89 7.98 1.41
CA MET A 250 18.69 8.06 2.86
C MET A 250 19.86 7.45 3.64
N LYS A 251 20.47 6.39 3.16
CA LYS A 251 21.66 5.77 3.76
C LYS A 251 22.93 6.62 3.66
N SER A 252 22.99 7.55 2.70
CA SER A 252 24.11 8.51 2.61
C SER A 252 24.09 9.59 3.71
N SER A 253 22.97 9.76 4.42
CA SER A 253 22.91 10.49 5.68
C SER A 253 23.65 9.68 6.76
N GLU A 254 24.78 10.16 7.22
CA GLU A 254 25.74 9.35 7.99
C GLU A 254 25.25 8.82 9.34
N LYS A 255 24.12 9.28 9.89
CA LYS A 255 23.64 8.85 11.24
C LYS A 255 22.12 9.04 11.42
N GLY A 256 21.50 8.17 12.24
CA GLY A 256 20.19 8.41 12.83
C GLY A 256 19.04 7.67 12.18
N LYS A 257 17.82 8.17 12.40
CA LYS A 257 16.55 7.57 11.96
C LYS A 257 16.45 7.43 10.43
N GLU A 258 16.95 8.40 9.65
CA GLU A 258 16.93 8.35 8.18
C GLU A 258 17.67 7.15 7.62
N HIS A 259 18.84 6.85 8.18
CA HIS A 259 19.64 5.69 7.76
C HIS A 259 18.91 4.36 8.06
N LEU A 260 18.24 4.27 9.21
CA LEU A 260 17.43 3.09 9.58
C LEU A 260 16.24 2.94 8.64
N PHE A 261 15.56 4.04 8.35
CA PHE A 261 14.45 4.04 7.41
C PHE A 261 14.90 3.67 5.99
N GLY A 262 16.04 4.18 5.54
CA GLY A 262 16.68 3.76 4.28
C GLY A 262 16.95 2.25 4.23
N LYS A 263 17.36 1.64 5.35
CA LYS A 263 17.53 0.18 5.45
C LYS A 263 16.19 -0.56 5.33
N GLN A 264 15.14 -0.07 5.96
CA GLN A 264 13.78 -0.65 5.84
C GLN A 264 13.29 -0.63 4.40
N ILE A 265 13.49 0.48 3.67
CA ILE A 265 13.16 0.58 2.24
C ILE A 265 13.98 -0.43 1.41
N GLU A 266 15.29 -0.55 1.67
CA GLU A 266 16.16 -1.50 0.96
C GLU A 266 15.70 -2.95 1.14
N TYR A 267 15.43 -3.38 2.38
CA TYR A 267 14.95 -4.73 2.67
C TYR A 267 13.56 -4.97 2.09
N SER A 268 12.70 -3.96 2.07
CA SER A 268 11.39 -4.00 1.43
C SER A 268 11.49 -4.18 -0.08
N ALA A 269 12.36 -3.43 -0.74
CA ALA A 269 12.65 -3.59 -2.17
C ALA A 269 13.22 -4.98 -2.47
N ARG A 270 14.18 -5.45 -1.65
CA ARG A 270 14.76 -6.79 -1.79
C ARG A 270 13.72 -7.90 -1.63
N ALA A 271 12.81 -7.78 -0.69
CA ALA A 271 11.72 -8.75 -0.52
C ALA A 271 10.92 -8.90 -1.81
N VAL A 272 10.54 -7.78 -2.44
CA VAL A 272 9.79 -7.76 -3.70
C VAL A 272 10.63 -8.31 -4.86
N GLN A 273 11.91 -7.93 -4.96
CA GLN A 273 12.82 -8.46 -6.00
C GLN A 273 12.95 -9.98 -5.90
N CYS A 274 12.93 -10.53 -4.69
CA CYS A 274 13.06 -11.97 -4.40
C CYS A 274 11.73 -12.73 -4.36
N GLY A 275 10.59 -12.12 -4.73
CA GLY A 275 9.35 -12.84 -4.98
C GLY A 275 8.23 -12.67 -3.95
N VAL A 276 8.37 -11.75 -2.98
CA VAL A 276 7.23 -11.24 -2.19
C VAL A 276 6.40 -10.36 -3.12
N ASN A 277 5.06 -10.55 -3.13
CA ASN A 277 4.24 -9.81 -4.09
C ASN A 277 4.20 -8.31 -3.79
N ARG A 278 4.06 -7.94 -2.51
CA ARG A 278 3.93 -6.55 -2.07
C ARG A 278 4.61 -6.31 -0.74
N THR A 279 5.24 -5.16 -0.58
CA THR A 279 5.69 -4.68 0.72
C THR A 279 5.08 -3.33 1.01
N HIS A 280 4.53 -3.16 2.20
CA HIS A 280 3.92 -1.92 2.67
C HIS A 280 4.77 -1.32 3.78
N ILE A 281 5.04 -0.02 3.72
CA ILE A 281 5.68 0.75 4.78
C ILE A 281 4.63 1.69 5.33
N ILE A 282 4.23 1.50 6.59
CA ILE A 282 3.11 2.23 7.22
C ILE A 282 3.45 2.71 8.62
N ASN A 283 2.74 3.75 9.05
CA ASN A 283 2.94 4.38 10.35
C ASN A 283 2.21 3.62 11.47
N TYR A 284 2.90 3.40 12.61
CA TYR A 284 2.29 2.85 13.84
C TYR A 284 1.85 3.94 14.83
N CYS A 285 2.12 5.21 14.57
CA CYS A 285 1.79 6.34 15.46
C CYS A 285 0.34 6.83 15.31
N SER A 286 -0.47 6.20 14.46
CA SER A 286 -1.87 6.51 14.25
C SER A 286 -2.73 5.25 14.38
N ASP A 287 -3.94 5.39 14.93
CA ASP A 287 -4.86 4.27 15.08
C ASP A 287 -5.42 3.79 13.74
N GLY A 288 -5.56 2.47 13.58
CA GLY A 288 -6.20 1.83 12.44
C GLY A 288 -5.43 1.91 11.13
N THR A 289 -4.15 2.30 11.11
CA THR A 289 -3.34 2.38 9.88
C THR A 289 -3.22 1.05 9.17
N LEU A 290 -3.04 -0.05 9.93
CA LEU A 290 -2.95 -1.40 9.37
C LEU A 290 -4.25 -1.79 8.64
N ILE A 291 -5.39 -1.50 9.23
CA ILE A 291 -6.70 -1.81 8.63
C ILE A 291 -6.95 -0.91 7.42
N ARG A 292 -6.64 0.39 7.52
CA ARG A 292 -6.81 1.32 6.40
C ARG A 292 -5.95 0.93 5.20
N GLU A 293 -4.69 0.55 5.44
CA GLU A 293 -3.79 0.11 4.37
C GLU A 293 -4.28 -1.16 3.67
N LEU A 294 -4.82 -2.12 4.42
CA LEU A 294 -5.17 -3.43 3.89
C LEU A 294 -6.60 -3.53 3.35
N PHE A 295 -7.51 -2.64 3.75
CA PHE A 295 -8.94 -2.74 3.43
C PHE A 295 -9.51 -1.52 2.70
N THR A 296 -8.64 -0.62 2.23
CA THR A 296 -9.05 0.50 1.36
C THR A 296 -8.17 0.57 0.12
N SER A 297 -8.72 1.15 -0.96
CA SER A 297 -7.98 1.39 -2.20
C SER A 297 -6.94 2.52 -2.09
N GLU A 298 -7.13 3.41 -1.13
CA GLU A 298 -6.26 4.59 -0.95
C GLU A 298 -4.99 4.24 -0.18
N GLY A 299 -5.09 3.27 0.74
CA GLY A 299 -4.01 2.99 1.67
C GLY A 299 -3.67 4.18 2.58
N CYS A 300 -2.53 4.14 3.23
CA CYS A 300 -2.04 5.24 4.07
C CYS A 300 -0.50 5.28 4.19
N GLY A 301 0.18 4.43 3.45
CA GLY A 301 1.62 4.29 3.47
C GLY A 301 2.23 4.27 2.07
N THR A 302 3.41 3.69 1.95
CA THR A 302 4.08 3.44 0.68
C THR A 302 4.00 1.96 0.33
N LEU A 303 3.43 1.66 -0.83
CA LEU A 303 3.44 0.32 -1.42
C LEU A 303 4.68 0.15 -2.30
N ILE A 304 5.44 -0.92 -2.09
CA ILE A 304 6.52 -1.37 -2.97
C ILE A 304 6.11 -2.68 -3.64
N SER A 305 6.09 -2.70 -4.97
CA SER A 305 5.66 -3.87 -5.75
C SER A 305 6.30 -3.85 -7.15
N LYS A 306 6.46 -5.02 -7.78
CA LYS A 306 6.84 -5.12 -9.20
C LYS A 306 5.71 -4.69 -10.13
N ASP A 307 4.50 -5.03 -9.72
CA ASP A 307 3.29 -4.68 -10.48
C ASP A 307 2.73 -3.37 -9.93
N ASP A 308 2.59 -2.38 -10.80
CA ASP A 308 1.82 -1.19 -10.50
C ASP A 308 0.39 -1.61 -10.10
N SER A 309 0.01 -1.33 -8.85
CA SER A 309 -1.35 -1.62 -8.37
C SER A 309 -2.43 -0.93 -9.23
N LYS A 310 -2.06 0.15 -9.91
CA LYS A 310 -2.89 0.91 -10.85
C LYS A 310 -2.75 0.31 -12.25
N LYS A 311 -3.45 -0.79 -12.52
CA LYS A 311 -3.40 -1.48 -13.83
C LYS A 311 -4.17 -0.70 -14.90
N LEU A 312 -3.45 -0.12 -15.86
CA LEU A 312 -4.04 0.41 -17.07
C LEU A 312 -4.40 -0.74 -18.01
N ARG A 313 -5.68 -0.92 -18.33
CA ARG A 313 -6.18 -2.01 -19.17
C ARG A 313 -7.37 -1.59 -20.03
N LYS A 314 -7.73 -2.44 -20.98
CA LYS A 314 -8.98 -2.33 -21.75
C LYS A 314 -10.19 -2.53 -20.83
N GLY A 315 -11.26 -1.79 -21.06
CA GLY A 315 -12.53 -1.95 -20.38
C GLY A 315 -13.15 -3.34 -20.62
N ARG A 316 -13.89 -3.83 -19.65
CA ARG A 316 -14.66 -5.08 -19.68
C ARG A 316 -16.12 -4.76 -19.40
N ILE A 317 -17.05 -5.57 -19.91
CA ILE A 317 -18.49 -5.39 -19.64
C ILE A 317 -18.79 -5.30 -18.13
N SER A 318 -18.06 -6.06 -17.30
CA SER A 318 -18.18 -5.98 -15.84
C SER A 318 -17.86 -4.61 -15.26
N ASP A 319 -17.07 -3.79 -15.95
CA ASP A 319 -16.65 -2.47 -15.46
C ASP A 319 -17.72 -1.38 -15.73
N ALA A 320 -18.72 -1.64 -16.57
CA ALA A 320 -19.69 -0.63 -16.99
C ALA A 320 -20.40 0.05 -15.82
N SER A 321 -20.74 -0.69 -14.77
CA SER A 321 -21.39 -0.13 -13.58
C SER A 321 -20.43 0.77 -12.76
N GLU A 322 -19.16 0.42 -12.66
CA GLU A 322 -18.15 1.22 -11.96
C GLU A 322 -17.78 2.47 -12.76
N ILE A 323 -17.65 2.35 -14.10
CA ILE A 323 -17.46 3.50 -15.00
C ILE A 323 -18.63 4.46 -14.84
N LEU A 324 -19.88 3.96 -14.85
CA LEU A 324 -21.08 4.79 -14.65
C LEU A 324 -21.04 5.54 -13.31
N ASN A 325 -20.67 4.87 -12.24
CA ASN A 325 -20.54 5.51 -10.91
C ASN A 325 -19.45 6.60 -10.90
N LEU A 326 -18.36 6.38 -11.64
CA LEU A 326 -17.26 7.33 -11.77
C LEU A 326 -17.65 8.58 -12.56
N ILE A 327 -18.43 8.44 -13.65
CA ILE A 327 -18.80 9.56 -14.54
C ILE A 327 -20.05 10.30 -14.08
N ARG A 328 -20.98 9.67 -13.34
CA ARG A 328 -22.25 10.24 -12.91
C ARG A 328 -22.11 11.60 -12.21
N PRO A 329 -21.19 11.82 -11.26
CA PRO A 329 -21.02 13.14 -10.66
C PRO A 329 -20.62 14.23 -11.68
N LEU A 330 -19.90 13.86 -12.74
CA LEU A 330 -19.51 14.77 -13.81
C LEU A 330 -20.66 15.04 -14.79
N GLU A 331 -21.52 14.06 -15.02
CA GLU A 331 -22.76 14.21 -15.79
C GLU A 331 -23.74 15.16 -15.09
N GLU A 332 -23.95 15.00 -13.78
CA GLU A 332 -24.80 15.86 -12.95
C GLU A 332 -24.31 17.31 -12.93
N LYS A 333 -23.00 17.53 -13.00
CA LYS A 333 -22.39 18.87 -13.14
C LYS A 333 -22.42 19.41 -14.59
N GLY A 334 -22.93 18.66 -15.57
CA GLY A 334 -22.93 19.02 -16.98
C GLY A 334 -21.55 18.98 -17.66
N LEU A 335 -20.55 18.37 -17.04
CA LEU A 335 -19.18 18.25 -17.57
C LEU A 335 -19.03 17.10 -18.54
N LEU A 336 -19.84 16.04 -18.41
CA LEU A 336 -19.94 14.93 -19.34
C LEU A 336 -21.38 14.80 -19.86
N ILE A 337 -21.53 14.21 -21.05
CA ILE A 337 -22.85 13.85 -21.60
C ILE A 337 -23.33 12.61 -20.88
N SER A 338 -24.60 12.59 -20.48
CA SER A 338 -25.20 11.44 -19.79
C SER A 338 -25.21 10.20 -20.66
N ARG A 339 -24.84 9.07 -20.09
CA ARG A 339 -24.77 7.76 -20.74
C ARG A 339 -25.52 6.71 -19.94
N SER A 340 -26.27 5.86 -20.64
CA SER A 340 -26.89 4.71 -19.98
C SER A 340 -25.87 3.57 -19.77
N LYS A 341 -26.19 2.64 -18.89
CA LYS A 341 -25.37 1.45 -18.67
C LYS A 341 -25.25 0.60 -19.93
N GLU A 342 -26.36 0.44 -20.65
CA GLU A 342 -26.45 -0.33 -21.90
C GLU A 342 -25.55 0.29 -22.98
N PHE A 343 -25.50 1.63 -23.06
CA PHE A 343 -24.59 2.34 -23.95
C PHE A 343 -23.13 2.05 -23.58
N LEU A 344 -22.77 2.13 -22.30
CA LEU A 344 -21.40 1.82 -21.86
C LEU A 344 -21.01 0.38 -22.14
N GLU A 345 -21.93 -0.57 -21.96
CA GLU A 345 -21.70 -1.99 -22.27
C GLU A 345 -21.45 -2.21 -23.77
N SER A 346 -22.19 -1.51 -24.66
CA SER A 346 -21.99 -1.59 -26.12
C SER A 346 -20.68 -0.96 -26.59
N GLU A 347 -20.23 0.10 -25.94
CA GLU A 347 -19.04 0.86 -26.31
C GLU A 347 -17.79 0.49 -25.49
N ILE A 348 -17.87 -0.52 -24.65
CA ILE A 348 -16.83 -0.85 -23.65
C ILE A 348 -15.46 -1.13 -24.27
N ASP A 349 -15.43 -1.61 -25.50
CA ASP A 349 -14.20 -1.91 -26.24
C ASP A 349 -13.36 -0.66 -26.54
N HIS A 350 -13.99 0.51 -26.60
CA HIS A 350 -13.34 1.80 -26.80
C HIS A 350 -12.71 2.35 -25.51
N PHE A 351 -13.10 1.81 -24.34
CA PHE A 351 -12.64 2.30 -23.05
C PHE A 351 -11.28 1.73 -22.64
N ARG A 352 -10.47 2.63 -22.08
CA ARG A 352 -9.31 2.30 -21.22
C ARG A 352 -9.65 2.69 -19.80
N VAL A 353 -9.32 1.82 -18.87
CA VAL A 353 -9.57 2.03 -17.45
C VAL A 353 -8.29 1.88 -16.67
N ILE A 354 -8.18 2.61 -15.58
CA ILE A 354 -7.18 2.36 -14.55
C ILE A 354 -7.90 1.64 -13.41
N ASP A 355 -7.54 0.38 -13.28
CA ASP A 355 -8.04 -0.55 -12.27
C ASP A 355 -7.07 -0.53 -11.08
N LEU A 356 -7.55 -0.11 -9.94
CA LEU A 356 -6.82 -0.16 -8.68
C LEU A 356 -7.48 -1.24 -7.80
N GLU A 357 -6.88 -2.42 -7.78
CA GLU A 357 -7.34 -3.57 -6.98
C GLU A 357 -8.82 -3.95 -7.17
N GLY A 358 -9.30 -3.83 -8.40
CA GLY A 358 -10.68 -4.13 -8.77
C GLY A 358 -11.64 -2.94 -8.65
N GLU A 359 -11.15 -1.73 -8.35
CA GLU A 359 -11.90 -0.48 -8.41
C GLU A 359 -11.46 0.34 -9.62
N ILE A 360 -12.40 0.80 -10.44
CA ILE A 360 -12.11 1.68 -11.56
C ILE A 360 -11.96 3.11 -11.06
N VAL A 361 -10.71 3.58 -10.96
CA VAL A 361 -10.38 4.91 -10.45
C VAL A 361 -10.21 5.97 -11.52
N ALA A 362 -10.08 5.56 -12.78
CA ALA A 362 -10.07 6.48 -13.93
C ALA A 362 -10.50 5.75 -15.20
N CYS A 363 -11.14 6.44 -16.12
CA CYS A 363 -11.51 5.92 -17.43
C CYS A 363 -11.38 6.98 -18.52
N ALA A 364 -11.24 6.53 -19.77
CA ALA A 364 -11.33 7.35 -20.97
C ALA A 364 -11.65 6.45 -22.17
N ALA A 365 -12.29 7.00 -23.21
CA ALA A 365 -12.64 6.28 -24.43
C ALA A 365 -11.99 6.91 -25.66
N LEU A 366 -11.64 6.08 -26.66
CA LEU A 366 -11.14 6.50 -27.97
C LEU A 366 -12.08 5.99 -29.06
N HIS A 367 -12.71 6.90 -29.79
CA HIS A 367 -13.60 6.59 -30.92
C HIS A 367 -12.95 6.99 -32.23
N LEU A 368 -12.87 6.06 -33.17
CA LEU A 368 -12.37 6.33 -34.52
C LEU A 368 -13.45 7.01 -35.36
N GLU A 369 -13.21 8.25 -35.76
CA GLU A 369 -14.18 9.04 -36.55
C GLU A 369 -13.92 8.94 -38.06
N THR A 370 -12.63 8.86 -38.43
CA THR A 370 -12.16 8.63 -39.80
C THR A 370 -10.87 7.80 -39.77
N ASP A 371 -10.34 7.47 -40.95
CA ASP A 371 -9.04 6.74 -41.04
C ASP A 371 -7.86 7.51 -40.44
N THR A 372 -7.99 8.82 -40.23
CA THR A 372 -6.91 9.69 -39.74
C THR A 372 -7.22 10.47 -38.48
N LEU A 373 -8.51 10.49 -38.05
CA LEU A 373 -8.96 11.32 -36.93
C LEU A 373 -9.76 10.48 -35.91
N ALA A 374 -9.44 10.63 -34.63
CA ALA A 374 -10.19 9.99 -33.55
C ALA A 374 -10.60 10.98 -32.45
N GLU A 375 -11.72 10.71 -31.78
CA GLU A 375 -12.20 11.46 -30.62
C GLU A 375 -11.77 10.77 -29.32
N ILE A 376 -11.17 11.52 -28.40
CA ILE A 376 -11.03 11.11 -27.01
C ILE A 376 -12.21 11.68 -26.23
N SER A 377 -12.96 10.81 -25.59
CA SER A 377 -14.15 11.17 -24.81
C SER A 377 -14.12 10.56 -23.43
N CYS A 378 -15.03 11.02 -22.56
CA CYS A 378 -15.28 10.42 -21.25
C CYS A 378 -14.03 10.28 -20.36
N ILE A 379 -13.10 11.25 -20.42
CA ILE A 379 -11.97 11.27 -19.48
C ILE A 379 -12.50 11.63 -18.09
N ALA A 380 -12.41 10.70 -17.18
CA ALA A 380 -12.83 10.88 -15.79
C ALA A 380 -11.82 10.25 -14.83
N THR A 381 -11.63 10.90 -13.70
CA THR A 381 -10.80 10.41 -12.60
C THR A 381 -11.57 10.59 -11.30
N SER A 382 -11.57 9.59 -10.45
CA SER A 382 -12.17 9.65 -9.11
C SER A 382 -11.63 10.84 -8.32
N ASP A 383 -12.50 11.58 -7.63
CA ASP A 383 -12.13 12.77 -6.83
C ASP A 383 -10.99 12.48 -5.84
N LYS A 384 -10.95 11.27 -5.30
CA LYS A 384 -9.92 10.79 -4.37
C LYS A 384 -8.55 10.58 -5.02
N HIS A 385 -8.51 10.44 -6.34
CA HIS A 385 -7.30 10.14 -7.13
C HIS A 385 -6.94 11.26 -8.12
N GLN A 386 -7.57 12.43 -8.01
CA GLN A 386 -7.19 13.61 -8.79
C GLN A 386 -5.76 14.06 -8.45
N ASN A 387 -5.12 14.74 -9.39
CA ASN A 387 -3.74 15.24 -9.29
C ASN A 387 -2.64 14.18 -9.09
N LYS A 388 -2.97 12.90 -9.22
CA LYS A 388 -2.01 11.77 -9.15
C LYS A 388 -1.53 11.31 -10.55
N GLY A 389 -1.67 12.13 -11.57
CA GLY A 389 -1.19 11.85 -12.94
C GLY A 389 -2.00 10.81 -13.74
N LEU A 390 -3.12 10.29 -13.20
CA LEU A 390 -3.91 9.22 -13.85
C LEU A 390 -4.50 9.65 -15.19
N GLY A 391 -5.01 10.87 -15.29
CA GLY A 391 -5.54 11.43 -16.54
C GLY A 391 -4.48 11.48 -17.65
N LYS A 392 -3.26 11.91 -17.32
CA LYS A 392 -2.14 11.94 -18.26
C LYS A 392 -1.72 10.53 -18.70
N ARG A 393 -1.74 9.57 -17.77
CA ARG A 393 -1.43 8.17 -18.08
C ARG A 393 -2.46 7.55 -19.04
N LEU A 394 -3.76 7.83 -18.84
CA LEU A 394 -4.81 7.45 -19.78
C LEU A 394 -4.61 8.11 -21.15
N LEU A 395 -4.38 9.42 -21.18
CA LEU A 395 -4.14 10.16 -22.41
C LEU A 395 -2.98 9.59 -23.22
N ASN A 396 -1.83 9.34 -22.59
CA ASN A 396 -0.67 8.74 -23.27
C ASN A 396 -0.98 7.35 -23.84
N SER A 397 -1.79 6.56 -23.14
CA SER A 397 -2.22 5.24 -23.63
C SER A 397 -3.12 5.33 -24.85
N LEU A 398 -4.07 6.29 -24.85
CA LEU A 398 -4.98 6.52 -25.98
C LEU A 398 -4.23 7.10 -27.18
N GLU A 399 -3.26 7.99 -26.97
CA GLU A 399 -2.36 8.48 -28.01
C GLU A 399 -1.57 7.34 -28.69
N SER A 400 -1.02 6.43 -27.86
CA SER A 400 -0.32 5.25 -28.38
C SER A 400 -1.25 4.31 -29.15
N GLN A 401 -2.48 4.14 -28.67
CA GLN A 401 -3.51 3.34 -29.37
C GLN A 401 -3.88 3.97 -30.70
N ALA A 402 -4.09 5.29 -30.73
CA ALA A 402 -4.41 6.04 -31.95
C ALA A 402 -3.29 5.89 -33.00
N LYS A 403 -2.02 6.07 -32.59
CA LYS A 403 -0.86 5.84 -33.49
C LYS A 403 -0.83 4.44 -34.07
N ASN A 404 -1.05 3.43 -33.23
CA ASN A 404 -1.04 2.02 -33.68
C ASN A 404 -2.20 1.71 -34.63
N ALA A 405 -3.28 2.48 -34.56
CA ALA A 405 -4.43 2.40 -35.49
C ALA A 405 -4.24 3.24 -36.77
N GLY A 406 -3.09 3.92 -36.97
CA GLY A 406 -2.83 4.77 -38.12
C GLY A 406 -3.46 6.17 -38.06
N ILE A 407 -3.99 6.56 -36.91
CA ILE A 407 -4.56 7.87 -36.65
C ILE A 407 -3.45 8.91 -36.58
N THR A 408 -3.62 10.04 -37.26
CA THR A 408 -2.63 11.15 -37.25
C THR A 408 -3.03 12.31 -36.35
N GLU A 409 -4.32 12.45 -36.07
CA GLU A 409 -4.84 13.53 -35.23
C GLU A 409 -5.90 13.00 -34.24
N ILE A 410 -5.91 13.53 -33.06
CA ILE A 410 -6.91 13.26 -32.01
C ILE A 410 -7.56 14.57 -31.60
N PHE A 411 -8.86 14.55 -31.32
CA PHE A 411 -9.57 15.71 -30.81
C PHE A 411 -10.38 15.39 -29.56
N VAL A 412 -10.72 16.43 -28.81
CA VAL A 412 -11.53 16.37 -27.60
C VAL A 412 -12.54 17.52 -27.58
N LEU A 413 -13.69 17.30 -26.93
CA LEU A 413 -14.65 18.33 -26.60
C LEU A 413 -14.71 18.51 -25.08
N THR A 414 -14.49 19.72 -24.60
CA THR A 414 -14.50 20.01 -23.16
C THR A 414 -15.21 21.33 -22.85
N THR A 415 -15.85 21.39 -21.69
CA THR A 415 -16.44 22.62 -21.15
C THR A 415 -15.54 23.28 -20.10
N GLU A 416 -14.73 22.51 -19.36
CA GLU A 416 -13.99 23.02 -18.19
C GLU A 416 -12.49 22.70 -18.25
N ALA A 417 -12.07 21.55 -18.79
CA ALA A 417 -10.68 21.08 -18.74
C ALA A 417 -9.76 21.68 -19.84
N ALA A 418 -10.10 22.86 -20.41
CA ALA A 418 -9.35 23.48 -21.51
C ALA A 418 -7.85 23.64 -21.19
N HIS A 419 -7.52 24.16 -20.02
CA HIS A 419 -6.14 24.37 -19.59
C HIS A 419 -5.33 23.07 -19.53
N TRP A 420 -5.93 22.02 -18.97
CA TRP A 420 -5.27 20.72 -18.88
C TRP A 420 -4.95 20.13 -20.27
N PHE A 421 -5.83 20.30 -21.26
CA PHE A 421 -5.55 19.87 -22.63
C PHE A 421 -4.45 20.70 -23.29
N ILE A 422 -4.41 22.02 -23.05
CA ILE A 422 -3.33 22.91 -23.54
C ILE A 422 -1.97 22.47 -22.95
N GLU A 423 -1.90 22.17 -21.66
CA GLU A 423 -0.69 21.65 -20.99
C GLU A 423 -0.22 20.31 -21.59
N ASN A 424 -1.15 19.53 -22.17
CA ASN A 424 -0.85 18.28 -22.86
C ASN A 424 -0.69 18.43 -24.38
N ASN A 425 -0.36 19.66 -24.85
CA ASN A 425 -0.06 20.02 -26.24
C ASN A 425 -1.22 19.93 -27.23
N PHE A 426 -2.47 20.05 -26.75
CA PHE A 426 -3.62 20.26 -27.62
C PHE A 426 -3.74 21.73 -27.98
N LYS A 427 -4.28 22.00 -29.18
CA LYS A 427 -4.54 23.36 -29.70
C LYS A 427 -6.04 23.53 -29.90
N GLU A 428 -6.55 24.69 -29.50
CA GLU A 428 -7.95 25.06 -29.72
C GLU A 428 -8.21 25.15 -31.22
N THR A 429 -9.36 24.63 -31.67
CA THR A 429 -9.79 24.65 -33.07
C THR A 429 -11.29 24.92 -33.20
N SER A 430 -11.78 25.10 -34.42
CA SER A 430 -13.18 25.38 -34.67
C SER A 430 -13.97 24.13 -35.04
N LEU A 431 -15.31 24.25 -35.03
CA LEU A 431 -16.22 23.16 -35.35
C LEU A 431 -16.05 22.65 -36.78
N GLU A 432 -15.68 23.54 -37.73
CA GLU A 432 -15.47 23.21 -39.13
C GLU A 432 -14.30 22.22 -39.34
N SER A 433 -13.39 22.11 -38.41
CA SER A 433 -12.27 21.15 -38.47
C SER A 433 -12.70 19.71 -38.21
N LEU A 434 -13.92 19.48 -37.70
CA LEU A 434 -14.42 18.14 -37.40
C LEU A 434 -15.15 17.52 -38.63
N PRO A 435 -15.26 16.19 -38.71
CA PRO A 435 -16.03 15.49 -39.71
C PRO A 435 -17.50 15.93 -39.67
N LYS A 436 -18.16 15.99 -40.85
CA LYS A 436 -19.57 16.43 -40.96
C LYS A 436 -20.52 15.69 -40.02
N ASN A 437 -20.36 14.38 -39.88
CA ASN A 437 -21.15 13.57 -38.99
C ASN A 437 -21.02 14.04 -37.53
N ARG A 438 -19.81 14.41 -37.12
CA ARG A 438 -19.54 14.88 -35.74
C ARG A 438 -20.01 16.31 -35.51
N GLN A 439 -19.96 17.16 -36.55
CA GLN A 439 -20.53 18.51 -36.51
C GLN A 439 -22.04 18.48 -36.26
N LEU A 440 -22.79 17.55 -36.90
CA LEU A 440 -24.23 17.37 -36.69
C LEU A 440 -24.60 16.94 -35.26
N LEU A 441 -23.70 16.26 -34.57
CA LEU A 441 -23.87 15.81 -33.17
C LEU A 441 -23.37 16.84 -32.15
N TYR A 442 -22.92 18.00 -32.62
CA TYR A 442 -22.40 19.01 -31.67
C TYR A 442 -23.56 19.69 -30.92
N ASP A 443 -23.43 19.66 -29.58
CA ASP A 443 -24.41 20.30 -28.69
C ASP A 443 -24.17 21.81 -28.63
N THR A 444 -25.01 22.58 -29.32
CA THR A 444 -24.96 24.04 -29.38
C THR A 444 -25.35 24.72 -28.04
N ILE A 445 -26.06 24.04 -27.19
CA ILE A 445 -26.45 24.54 -25.87
C ILE A 445 -25.26 24.45 -24.91
N ARG A 446 -24.56 23.31 -24.93
CA ARG A 446 -23.39 23.03 -24.08
C ARG A 446 -22.17 23.85 -24.48
N LYS A 447 -22.00 24.22 -25.74
CA LYS A 447 -20.91 25.05 -26.30
C LYS A 447 -19.52 24.57 -25.88
N SER A 448 -19.27 23.26 -25.95
CA SER A 448 -17.97 22.69 -25.66
C SER A 448 -16.87 23.26 -26.54
N LYS A 449 -15.73 23.62 -25.98
CA LYS A 449 -14.55 23.99 -26.76
C LYS A 449 -13.93 22.75 -27.39
N ILE A 450 -13.35 22.90 -28.56
CA ILE A 450 -12.77 21.82 -29.35
C ILE A 450 -11.25 21.99 -29.34
N PHE A 451 -10.54 20.94 -29.02
CA PHE A 451 -9.08 20.92 -29.04
C PHE A 451 -8.59 19.74 -29.88
N ILE A 452 -7.52 19.95 -30.65
CA ILE A 452 -6.91 18.94 -31.50
C ILE A 452 -5.43 18.81 -31.25
N LYS A 453 -4.89 17.62 -31.43
CA LYS A 453 -3.47 17.30 -31.27
C LYS A 453 -3.04 16.31 -32.34
N LYS A 454 -1.86 16.53 -32.94
CA LYS A 454 -1.17 15.53 -33.79
C LYS A 454 -0.52 14.47 -32.93
N VAL A 455 -0.65 13.22 -33.31
CA VAL A 455 -0.14 12.05 -32.57
C VAL A 455 0.92 11.30 -33.37
#